data_acd6dcda455f5a421d9721d1139cbb2a
#
_entry.id   acd6dcda455f5a421d9721d1139cbb2a
#
_cell.length_a   1.000
_cell.length_b   1.000
_cell.length_c   1.000
_cell.angle_alpha   90.00
_cell.angle_beta   90.00
_cell.angle_gamma   90.00
#
_symmetry.space_group_name_H-M   'P 1'
#
loop_
_entity.id
_entity.type
_entity.pdbx_description
1 polymer ?
#
loop_
_entity_poly.entity_id
_entity_poly.type
_entity_poly.pdbx_seq_one_letter_code
_entity_poly.pdbx_strand_id
1 'polypeptide(L)'
;MEKNVCRAGILLLSLVITGPVYTACHVERASFTESLSIPLQQIACVVSNGRQLSPEQEMLIDDVVDTSLIPEYYNPVISDPIKALVSYNHADSIIRNPSKYFTLWIQLGISYPGDYLQAFIDQTKGYWFPAPAALRTNEGISPNEIGLSWPHLLRGQFPVKISEILLKLPDMLPVYGILWSIGAYFWAVLYFAAYQFLYGQRRF
;
A
#
# COMPACT_ATOMS: atom_id res chain seq x y z
N MET A 1 -14.21 33.29 2.91
CA MET A 1 -12.99 33.63 3.67
C MET A 1 -12.66 32.57 4.73
N GLU A 2 -13.60 32.15 5.56
CA GLU A 2 -13.41 31.14 6.61
C GLU A 2 -12.89 29.77 6.14
N LYS A 3 -13.41 29.24 5.03
CA LYS A 3 -12.96 27.94 4.50
C LYS A 3 -11.47 27.91 4.09
N ASN A 4 -10.94 29.02 3.62
CA ASN A 4 -9.52 29.12 3.26
C ASN A 4 -8.63 29.26 4.49
N VAL A 5 -9.09 29.93 5.53
CA VAL A 5 -8.39 30.03 6.82
C VAL A 5 -8.31 28.66 7.50
N CYS A 6 -9.40 27.90 7.49
CA CYS A 6 -9.43 26.55 8.03
C CYS A 6 -8.45 25.60 7.27
N ARG A 7 -8.43 25.66 5.94
CA ARG A 7 -7.48 24.88 5.12
C ARG A 7 -6.02 25.25 5.39
N ALA A 8 -5.73 26.55 5.47
CA ALA A 8 -4.39 27.03 5.81
C ALA A 8 -3.97 26.56 7.20
N GLY A 9 -4.88 26.60 8.18
CA GLY A 9 -4.64 26.11 9.54
C GLY A 9 -4.33 24.61 9.59
N ILE A 10 -5.05 23.78 8.84
CA ILE A 10 -4.79 22.33 8.74
C ILE A 10 -3.42 22.05 8.12
N LEU A 11 -3.07 22.77 7.04
CA LEU A 11 -1.77 22.61 6.39
C LEU A 11 -0.63 23.02 7.34
N LEU A 12 -0.79 24.12 8.05
CA LEU A 12 0.21 24.61 9.01
C LEU A 12 0.39 23.63 10.17
N LEU A 13 -0.71 23.11 10.71
CA LEU A 13 -0.69 22.10 11.76
C LEU A 13 0.00 20.80 11.27
N SER A 14 -0.31 20.37 10.07
CA SER A 14 0.35 19.20 9.45
C SER A 14 1.87 19.41 9.34
N LEU A 15 2.31 20.58 8.86
CA LEU A 15 3.74 20.91 8.74
C LEU A 15 4.44 20.97 10.10
N VAL A 16 3.77 21.50 11.13
CA VAL A 16 4.33 21.54 12.49
C VAL A 16 4.44 20.13 13.07
N ILE A 17 3.43 19.29 12.89
CA ILE A 17 3.46 17.91 13.40
C ILE A 17 4.51 17.09 12.67
N THR A 18 4.50 17.08 11.34
CA THR A 18 5.40 16.23 10.53
C THR A 18 6.85 16.74 10.47
N GLY A 19 7.10 17.98 10.86
CA GLY A 19 8.43 18.56 10.96
C GLY A 19 8.92 18.59 12.42
N PRO A 20 8.75 19.74 13.11
CA PRO A 20 9.34 19.96 14.45
C PRO A 20 8.94 18.92 15.49
N VAL A 21 7.65 18.50 15.52
CA VAL A 21 7.18 17.54 16.53
C VAL A 21 7.79 16.15 16.28
N TYR A 22 7.80 15.67 15.03
CA TYR A 22 8.42 14.39 14.71
C TYR A 22 9.90 14.39 15.06
N THR A 23 10.62 15.48 14.77
CA THR A 23 12.04 15.61 15.12
C THR A 23 12.26 15.60 16.63
N ALA A 24 11.45 16.36 17.38
CA ALA A 24 11.55 16.42 18.84
C ALA A 24 11.19 15.09 19.54
N CYS A 25 10.26 14.34 18.94
CA CYS A 25 9.83 13.03 19.46
C CYS A 25 10.67 11.85 18.91
N HIS A 26 11.74 12.12 18.17
CA HIS A 26 12.57 11.09 17.52
C HIS A 26 11.76 10.07 16.69
N VAL A 27 10.70 10.55 16.00
CA VAL A 27 9.88 9.69 15.13
C VAL A 27 10.66 9.39 13.86
N GLU A 28 10.95 8.12 13.64
CA GLU A 28 11.55 7.66 12.40
C GLU A 28 10.54 7.77 11.25
N ARG A 29 11.00 8.30 10.13
CA ARG A 29 10.18 8.38 8.92
C ARG A 29 10.20 7.02 8.22
N ALA A 30 9.08 6.68 7.60
CA ALA A 30 9.01 5.50 6.74
C ALA A 30 10.10 5.57 5.65
N SER A 31 10.63 4.40 5.29
CA SER A 31 11.62 4.28 4.22
C SER A 31 11.08 4.88 2.92
N PHE A 32 11.95 5.48 2.11
CA PHE A 32 11.60 5.99 0.78
C PHE A 32 10.99 4.90 -0.10
N THR A 33 11.42 3.65 0.04
CA THR A 33 10.89 2.50 -0.70
C THR A 33 9.38 2.27 -0.48
N GLU A 34 8.83 2.72 0.67
CA GLU A 34 7.39 2.64 0.92
C GLU A 34 6.57 3.48 -0.08
N SER A 35 7.11 4.59 -0.54
CA SER A 35 6.47 5.43 -1.57
C SER A 35 6.54 4.84 -2.97
N LEU A 36 7.36 3.83 -3.19
CA LEU A 36 7.61 3.20 -4.49
C LEU A 36 6.84 1.89 -4.71
N SER A 37 5.88 1.55 -3.84
CA SER A 37 5.14 0.28 -3.91
C SER A 37 4.60 -0.03 -5.32
N ILE A 38 3.91 0.90 -5.96
CA ILE A 38 3.34 0.70 -7.30
C ILE A 38 4.43 0.60 -8.38
N PRO A 39 5.37 1.56 -8.51
CA PRO A 39 6.44 1.47 -9.49
C PRO A 39 7.27 0.19 -9.40
N LEU A 40 7.64 -0.22 -8.19
CA LEU A 40 8.41 -1.43 -7.96
C LEU A 40 7.65 -2.70 -8.37
N GLN A 41 6.37 -2.79 -8.04
CA GLN A 41 5.52 -3.91 -8.45
C GLN A 41 5.34 -3.98 -9.97
N GLN A 42 5.24 -2.85 -10.65
CA GLN A 42 5.12 -2.80 -12.10
C GLN A 42 6.39 -3.29 -12.79
N ILE A 43 7.56 -2.85 -12.33
CA ILE A 43 8.86 -3.33 -12.84
C ILE A 43 9.02 -4.82 -12.53
N ALA A 44 8.72 -5.24 -11.30
CA ALA A 44 8.82 -6.63 -10.89
C ALA A 44 7.88 -7.55 -11.70
N CYS A 45 6.70 -7.08 -12.07
CA CYS A 45 5.78 -7.82 -12.94
C CYS A 45 6.39 -8.06 -14.34
N VAL A 46 7.00 -7.04 -14.93
CA VAL A 46 7.67 -7.15 -16.23
C VAL A 46 8.80 -8.18 -16.18
N VAL A 47 9.66 -8.11 -15.14
CA VAL A 47 10.77 -9.05 -14.95
C VAL A 47 10.25 -10.47 -14.69
N SER A 48 9.30 -10.62 -13.79
CA SER A 48 8.70 -11.92 -13.44
C SER A 48 8.01 -12.61 -14.60
N ASN A 49 7.44 -11.83 -15.55
CA ASN A 49 6.85 -12.34 -16.77
C ASN A 49 7.89 -12.68 -17.86
N GLY A 50 9.20 -12.58 -17.57
CA GLY A 50 10.27 -12.90 -18.50
C GLY A 50 10.31 -12.02 -19.74
N ARG A 51 9.90 -10.74 -19.61
CA ARG A 51 9.94 -9.79 -20.72
C ARG A 51 11.37 -9.44 -21.08
N GLN A 52 11.60 -9.17 -22.37
CA GLN A 52 12.93 -8.78 -22.84
C GLN A 52 13.28 -7.38 -22.35
N LEU A 53 14.40 -7.26 -21.65
CA LEU A 53 14.98 -6.01 -21.22
C LEU A 53 16.19 -5.67 -22.09
N SER A 54 16.46 -4.38 -22.29
CA SER A 54 17.75 -3.99 -22.85
C SER A 54 18.85 -4.17 -21.80
N PRO A 55 20.12 -4.38 -22.21
CA PRO A 55 21.23 -4.50 -21.24
C PRO A 55 21.36 -3.32 -20.28
N GLU A 56 20.99 -2.13 -20.73
CA GLU A 56 20.97 -0.92 -19.89
C GLU A 56 19.85 -0.97 -18.85
N GLN A 57 18.65 -1.44 -19.23
CA GLN A 57 17.52 -1.59 -18.32
C GLN A 57 17.80 -2.64 -17.25
N GLU A 58 18.36 -3.79 -17.67
CA GLU A 58 18.73 -4.87 -16.77
C GLU A 58 19.79 -4.38 -15.75
N MET A 59 20.83 -3.70 -16.21
CA MET A 59 21.87 -3.13 -15.34
C MET A 59 21.30 -2.13 -14.34
N LEU A 60 20.33 -1.28 -14.74
CA LEU A 60 19.69 -0.33 -13.82
C LEU A 60 18.80 -1.04 -12.77
N ILE A 61 18.16 -2.13 -13.12
CA ILE A 61 17.38 -2.91 -12.16
C ILE A 61 18.33 -3.64 -11.21
N ASP A 62 19.39 -4.27 -11.72
CA ASP A 62 20.39 -4.98 -10.93
C ASP A 62 21.17 -4.06 -9.96
N ASP A 63 21.31 -2.78 -10.29
CA ASP A 63 21.89 -1.79 -9.36
C ASP A 63 21.04 -1.60 -8.10
N VAL A 64 19.76 -1.97 -8.13
CA VAL A 64 18.81 -1.79 -7.03
C VAL A 64 18.37 -3.11 -6.42
N VAL A 65 18.16 -4.12 -7.25
CA VAL A 65 17.74 -5.46 -6.84
C VAL A 65 18.20 -6.50 -7.85
N ASP A 66 18.76 -7.60 -7.38
CA ASP A 66 19.12 -8.74 -8.23
C ASP A 66 17.90 -9.22 -9.01
N THR A 67 17.92 -9.06 -10.35
CA THR A 67 16.82 -9.44 -11.23
C THR A 67 16.48 -10.92 -11.13
N SER A 68 17.46 -11.78 -10.81
CA SER A 68 17.25 -13.23 -10.66
C SER A 68 16.36 -13.58 -9.48
N LEU A 69 16.31 -12.75 -8.44
CA LEU A 69 15.50 -12.96 -7.26
C LEU A 69 14.05 -12.49 -7.44
N ILE A 70 13.79 -11.55 -8.36
CA ILE A 70 12.47 -10.96 -8.53
C ILE A 70 11.37 -12.00 -8.77
N PRO A 71 11.54 -13.01 -9.68
CA PRO A 71 10.48 -13.99 -9.93
C PRO A 71 10.11 -14.83 -8.71
N GLU A 72 11.07 -15.09 -7.81
CA GLU A 72 10.84 -15.86 -6.59
C GLU A 72 10.07 -15.05 -5.54
N TYR A 73 10.37 -13.75 -5.41
CA TYR A 73 9.80 -12.88 -4.39
C TYR A 73 8.59 -12.08 -4.87
N TYR A 74 8.30 -12.08 -6.17
CA TYR A 74 7.17 -11.33 -6.70
C TYR A 74 5.83 -11.90 -6.26
N ASN A 75 5.06 -11.08 -5.56
CA ASN A 75 3.68 -11.36 -5.20
C ASN A 75 2.79 -10.27 -5.81
N PRO A 76 1.82 -10.62 -6.69
CA PRO A 76 0.99 -9.62 -7.37
C PRO A 76 0.18 -8.70 -6.42
N VAL A 77 -0.15 -9.19 -5.23
CA VAL A 77 -1.03 -8.47 -4.28
C VAL A 77 -0.24 -7.72 -3.22
N ILE A 78 0.98 -8.18 -2.89
CA ILE A 78 1.78 -7.68 -1.76
C ILE A 78 3.12 -7.19 -2.28
N SER A 79 3.40 -5.89 -2.12
CA SER A 79 4.67 -5.27 -2.56
C SER A 79 5.83 -5.44 -1.57
N ASP A 80 5.54 -5.84 -0.33
CA ASP A 80 6.55 -5.86 0.74
C ASP A 80 7.78 -6.71 0.44
N PRO A 81 7.68 -7.90 -0.18
CA PRO A 81 8.86 -8.68 -0.51
C PRO A 81 9.80 -7.95 -1.48
N ILE A 82 9.28 -7.32 -2.52
CA ILE A 82 10.09 -6.55 -3.48
C ILE A 82 10.66 -5.28 -2.83
N LYS A 83 9.87 -4.56 -2.04
CA LYS A 83 10.37 -3.39 -1.28
C LYS A 83 11.51 -3.78 -0.32
N ALA A 84 11.39 -4.92 0.33
CA ALA A 84 12.43 -5.44 1.21
C ALA A 84 13.73 -5.72 0.44
N LEU A 85 13.66 -6.40 -0.71
CA LEU A 85 14.84 -6.63 -1.55
C LEU A 85 15.54 -5.32 -1.92
N VAL A 86 14.77 -4.30 -2.34
CA VAL A 86 15.31 -2.97 -2.68
C VAL A 86 15.91 -2.28 -1.46
N SER A 87 15.25 -2.36 -0.30
CA SER A 87 15.71 -1.71 0.93
C SER A 87 17.00 -2.32 1.49
N TYR A 88 17.16 -3.63 1.35
CA TYR A 88 18.36 -4.34 1.80
C TYR A 88 19.57 -4.17 0.86
N ASN A 89 19.34 -3.79 -0.40
CA ASN A 89 20.41 -3.60 -1.39
C ASN A 89 20.79 -2.12 -1.51
N HIS A 90 20.41 -1.48 -2.60
CA HIS A 90 20.89 -0.14 -2.97
C HIS A 90 19.76 0.85 -3.21
N ALA A 91 18.79 0.95 -2.28
CA ALA A 91 17.72 1.94 -2.34
C ALA A 91 18.24 3.38 -2.54
N ASP A 92 19.43 3.68 -2.03
CA ASP A 92 20.11 4.97 -2.20
C ASP A 92 20.41 5.31 -3.65
N SER A 93 20.61 4.32 -4.53
CA SER A 93 20.82 4.54 -5.96
C SER A 93 19.65 5.26 -6.61
N ILE A 94 18.41 4.90 -6.21
CA ILE A 94 17.19 5.58 -6.69
C ILE A 94 17.16 7.03 -6.21
N ILE A 95 17.53 7.27 -4.96
CA ILE A 95 17.53 8.62 -4.36
C ILE A 95 18.58 9.51 -5.01
N ARG A 96 19.77 8.95 -5.33
CA ARG A 96 20.86 9.71 -5.99
C ARG A 96 20.58 10.05 -7.45
N ASN A 97 19.85 9.17 -8.16
CA ASN A 97 19.59 9.32 -9.60
C ASN A 97 18.11 9.12 -9.95
N PRO A 98 17.16 9.88 -9.35
CA PRO A 98 15.74 9.65 -9.50
C PRO A 98 15.25 9.74 -10.94
N SER A 99 15.86 10.60 -11.75
CA SER A 99 15.51 10.76 -13.17
C SER A 99 15.78 9.50 -14.00
N LYS A 100 16.87 8.77 -13.73
CA LYS A 100 17.21 7.55 -14.45
C LYS A 100 16.15 6.46 -14.17
N TYR A 101 15.80 6.25 -12.91
CA TYR A 101 14.82 5.24 -12.52
C TYR A 101 13.40 5.62 -12.93
N PHE A 102 13.06 6.91 -12.90
CA PHE A 102 11.79 7.38 -13.46
C PHE A 102 11.72 7.14 -14.97
N THR A 103 12.79 7.41 -15.71
CA THR A 103 12.87 7.15 -17.15
C THR A 103 12.74 5.65 -17.44
N LEU A 104 13.45 4.79 -16.70
CA LEU A 104 13.33 3.33 -16.77
C LEU A 104 11.87 2.89 -16.58
N TRP A 105 11.23 3.38 -15.52
CA TRP A 105 9.83 3.06 -15.23
C TRP A 105 8.89 3.45 -16.37
N ILE A 106 9.05 4.66 -16.95
CA ILE A 106 8.24 5.11 -18.09
C ILE A 106 8.52 4.24 -19.34
N GLN A 107 9.78 3.96 -19.67
CA GLN A 107 10.14 3.14 -20.83
C GLN A 107 9.54 1.75 -20.75
N LEU A 108 9.64 1.09 -19.60
CA LEU A 108 9.05 -0.23 -19.39
C LEU A 108 7.52 -0.17 -19.46
N GLY A 109 6.89 0.87 -18.92
CA GLY A 109 5.44 1.07 -18.99
C GLY A 109 4.92 1.26 -20.42
N ILE A 110 5.70 1.95 -21.27
CA ILE A 110 5.38 2.11 -22.69
C ILE A 110 5.58 0.78 -23.44
N SER A 111 6.63 0.04 -23.13
CA SER A 111 6.94 -1.23 -23.78
C SER A 111 5.99 -2.36 -23.36
N TYR A 112 5.58 -2.39 -22.10
CA TYR A 112 4.78 -3.45 -21.50
C TYR A 112 3.55 -2.92 -20.73
N PRO A 113 2.65 -2.17 -21.40
CA PRO A 113 1.52 -1.53 -20.72
C PRO A 113 0.55 -2.51 -20.07
N GLY A 114 0.42 -3.72 -20.65
CA GLY A 114 -0.42 -4.78 -20.09
C GLY A 114 0.07 -5.27 -18.74
N ASP A 115 1.37 -5.49 -18.58
CA ASP A 115 1.98 -5.91 -17.31
C ASP A 115 1.87 -4.83 -16.24
N TYR A 116 2.04 -3.55 -16.62
CA TYR A 116 1.87 -2.40 -15.74
C TYR A 116 0.43 -2.26 -15.24
N LEU A 117 -0.54 -2.41 -16.15
CA LEU A 117 -1.95 -2.37 -15.79
C LEU A 117 -2.33 -3.55 -14.89
N GLN A 118 -1.85 -4.75 -15.21
CA GLN A 118 -2.10 -5.94 -14.40
C GLN A 118 -1.54 -5.79 -12.99
N ALA A 119 -0.27 -5.37 -12.85
CA ALA A 119 0.35 -5.14 -11.56
C ALA A 119 -0.41 -4.07 -10.73
N PHE A 120 -0.84 -2.98 -11.37
CA PHE A 120 -1.65 -1.96 -10.72
C PHE A 120 -3.00 -2.48 -10.24
N ILE A 121 -3.71 -3.22 -11.09
CA ILE A 121 -5.01 -3.82 -10.74
C ILE A 121 -4.83 -4.80 -9.58
N ASP A 122 -3.87 -5.71 -9.66
CA ASP A 122 -3.66 -6.74 -8.65
C ASP A 122 -3.31 -6.15 -7.28
N GLN A 123 -2.48 -5.12 -7.25
CA GLN A 123 -2.10 -4.45 -6.02
C GLN A 123 -3.22 -3.58 -5.44
N THR A 124 -4.05 -2.96 -6.29
CA THR A 124 -5.06 -1.99 -5.84
C THR A 124 -6.47 -2.54 -5.73
N LYS A 125 -6.77 -3.70 -6.33
CA LYS A 125 -8.14 -4.27 -6.35
C LYS A 125 -8.77 -4.41 -4.98
N GLY A 126 -7.99 -4.64 -3.92
CA GLY A 126 -8.48 -4.71 -2.56
C GLY A 126 -9.15 -3.44 -2.04
N TYR A 127 -8.84 -2.28 -2.64
CA TYR A 127 -9.40 -0.99 -2.24
C TYR A 127 -10.71 -0.62 -2.95
N TRP A 128 -10.96 -1.17 -4.14
CA TRP A 128 -12.11 -0.77 -4.96
C TRP A 128 -12.99 -1.93 -5.42
N PHE A 129 -12.47 -3.16 -5.44
CA PHE A 129 -13.29 -4.32 -5.76
C PHE A 129 -14.12 -4.73 -4.53
N PRO A 130 -15.45 -4.91 -4.64
CA PRO A 130 -16.34 -5.18 -3.52
C PRO A 130 -16.28 -6.66 -3.08
N ALA A 131 -15.09 -7.11 -2.69
CA ALA A 131 -14.87 -8.42 -2.09
C ALA A 131 -14.36 -8.26 -0.66
N PRO A 132 -14.53 -9.26 0.22
CA PRO A 132 -13.91 -9.27 1.53
C PRO A 132 -12.39 -9.09 1.42
N ALA A 133 -11.78 -8.38 2.37
CA ALA A 133 -10.34 -8.17 2.40
C ALA A 133 -9.62 -9.53 2.37
N ALA A 134 -8.66 -9.67 1.44
CA ALA A 134 -7.92 -10.92 1.25
C ALA A 134 -7.02 -11.26 2.45
N LEU A 135 -6.47 -10.23 3.10
CA LEU A 135 -5.63 -10.39 4.29
C LEU A 135 -6.42 -9.96 5.53
N ARG A 136 -6.80 -10.92 6.35
CA ARG A 136 -7.42 -10.73 7.65
C ARG A 136 -6.62 -11.56 8.65
N THR A 137 -5.87 -10.89 9.50
CA THR A 137 -5.02 -11.54 10.50
C THR A 137 -5.45 -11.14 11.90
N ASN A 138 -5.25 -12.04 12.84
CA ASN A 138 -5.29 -11.77 14.27
C ASN A 138 -3.88 -12.00 14.81
N GLU A 139 -2.96 -11.18 14.36
CA GLU A 139 -1.60 -11.17 14.87
C GLU A 139 -1.60 -10.50 16.24
N GLY A 140 -1.19 -11.23 17.25
CA GLY A 140 -1.06 -10.67 18.60
C GLY A 140 -0.06 -9.50 18.65
N ILE A 141 0.04 -8.89 19.81
CA ILE A 141 1.12 -7.95 20.08
C ILE A 141 2.34 -8.76 20.49
N SER A 142 3.38 -8.74 19.66
CA SER A 142 4.67 -9.36 19.98
C SER A 142 5.30 -8.68 21.22
N PRO A 143 6.12 -9.40 21.99
CA PRO A 143 6.91 -8.80 23.06
C PRO A 143 7.70 -7.60 22.53
N ASN A 144 7.62 -6.47 23.23
CA ASN A 144 8.23 -5.21 22.84
C ASN A 144 8.77 -4.46 24.05
N GLU A 145 9.71 -3.55 23.83
CA GLU A 145 10.36 -2.75 24.88
C GLU A 145 9.43 -1.71 25.52
N ILE A 146 8.31 -1.36 24.84
CA ILE A 146 7.34 -0.38 25.31
C ILE A 146 6.37 -0.99 26.33
N GLY A 147 6.40 -2.31 26.51
CA GLY A 147 5.51 -3.02 27.43
C GLY A 147 4.07 -3.17 26.93
N LEU A 148 3.82 -2.94 25.63
CA LEU A 148 2.50 -3.19 25.06
C LEU A 148 2.23 -4.69 25.05
N SER A 149 1.01 -5.06 25.48
CA SER A 149 0.55 -6.45 25.47
C SER A 149 -0.95 -6.50 25.22
N TRP A 150 -1.43 -7.67 24.81
CA TRP A 150 -2.87 -7.90 24.76
C TRP A 150 -3.52 -7.71 26.15
N PRO A 151 -4.71 -7.10 26.21
CA PRO A 151 -5.46 -7.01 27.47
C PRO A 151 -5.62 -8.39 28.10
N HIS A 152 -5.39 -8.47 29.41
CA HIS A 152 -5.46 -9.75 30.15
C HIS A 152 -6.82 -10.44 30.05
N LEU A 153 -7.91 -9.67 29.90
CA LEU A 153 -9.29 -10.18 29.70
C LEU A 153 -9.47 -11.00 28.41
N LEU A 154 -8.59 -10.82 27.42
CA LEU A 154 -8.66 -11.51 26.13
C LEU A 154 -7.57 -12.59 25.99
N ARG A 155 -6.88 -12.95 27.08
CA ARG A 155 -5.90 -14.04 27.08
C ARG A 155 -6.57 -15.38 27.20
N GLY A 156 -6.13 -16.35 26.39
CA GLY A 156 -6.55 -17.74 26.44
C GLY A 156 -6.95 -18.29 25.07
N GLN A 157 -7.21 -19.59 25.01
CA GLN A 157 -7.57 -20.27 23.76
C GLN A 157 -8.99 -19.92 23.27
N PHE A 158 -9.89 -19.56 24.16
CA PHE A 158 -11.29 -19.29 23.81
C PHE A 158 -11.47 -18.01 23.01
N PRO A 159 -10.87 -16.86 23.39
CA PRO A 159 -10.88 -15.66 22.56
C PRO A 159 -10.21 -15.86 21.20
N VAL A 160 -9.11 -16.63 21.14
CA VAL A 160 -8.41 -16.93 19.89
C VAL A 160 -9.32 -17.70 18.94
N LYS A 161 -9.99 -18.75 19.39
CA LYS A 161 -10.94 -19.53 18.58
C LYS A 161 -12.12 -18.70 18.06
N ILE A 162 -12.67 -17.82 18.90
CA ILE A 162 -13.75 -16.92 18.48
C ILE A 162 -13.25 -15.96 17.40
N SER A 163 -12.07 -15.35 17.58
CA SER A 163 -11.51 -14.45 16.58
C SER A 163 -11.25 -15.15 15.24
N GLU A 164 -10.75 -16.39 15.26
CA GLU A 164 -10.57 -17.19 14.05
C GLU A 164 -11.89 -17.45 13.31
N ILE A 165 -12.96 -17.76 14.05
CA ILE A 165 -14.30 -17.94 13.48
C ILE A 165 -14.78 -16.62 12.87
N LEU A 166 -14.66 -15.50 13.59
CA LEU A 166 -15.07 -14.19 13.11
C LEU A 166 -14.30 -13.76 11.86
N LEU A 167 -13.02 -14.11 11.76
CA LEU A 167 -12.20 -13.82 10.58
C LEU A 167 -12.59 -14.67 9.36
N LYS A 168 -13.16 -15.86 9.56
CA LYS A 168 -13.63 -16.74 8.48
C LYS A 168 -15.07 -16.47 8.06
N LEU A 169 -15.90 -15.88 8.92
CA LEU A 169 -17.29 -15.56 8.61
C LEU A 169 -17.50 -14.75 7.34
N PRO A 170 -16.65 -13.75 7.00
CA PRO A 170 -16.79 -12.99 5.76
C PRO A 170 -16.73 -13.83 4.48
N ASP A 171 -16.03 -14.96 4.51
CA ASP A 171 -15.92 -15.86 3.36
C ASP A 171 -17.14 -16.79 3.25
N MET A 172 -17.80 -17.07 4.37
CA MET A 172 -18.94 -17.99 4.45
C MET A 172 -20.30 -17.29 4.25
N LEU A 173 -20.39 -16.03 4.68
CA LEU A 173 -21.64 -15.25 4.66
C LEU A 173 -21.48 -13.99 3.78
N PRO A 174 -21.98 -13.99 2.53
CA PRO A 174 -21.76 -12.88 1.57
C PRO A 174 -22.18 -11.52 2.12
N VAL A 175 -23.31 -11.43 2.82
CA VAL A 175 -23.80 -10.17 3.41
C VAL A 175 -22.86 -9.68 4.51
N TYR A 176 -22.37 -10.57 5.37
CA TYR A 176 -21.40 -10.24 6.39
C TYR A 176 -20.04 -9.89 5.79
N GLY A 177 -19.66 -10.56 4.69
CA GLY A 177 -18.45 -10.27 3.94
C GLY A 177 -18.37 -8.83 3.43
N ILE A 178 -19.51 -8.23 3.07
CA ILE A 178 -19.56 -6.82 2.63
C ILE A 178 -19.08 -5.87 3.73
N LEU A 179 -19.34 -6.16 5.00
CA LEU A 179 -18.88 -5.35 6.13
C LEU A 179 -17.34 -5.32 6.26
N TRP A 180 -16.67 -6.30 5.68
CA TRP A 180 -15.19 -6.43 5.66
C TRP A 180 -14.60 -6.00 4.32
N SER A 181 -15.40 -5.44 3.42
CA SER A 181 -14.98 -5.01 2.10
C SER A 181 -14.67 -3.52 2.07
N ILE A 182 -13.41 -3.16 1.98
CA ILE A 182 -12.97 -1.76 1.77
C ILE A 182 -13.59 -1.22 0.48
N GLY A 183 -13.62 -2.04 -0.59
CA GLY A 183 -14.21 -1.67 -1.87
C GLY A 183 -15.69 -1.32 -1.79
N ALA A 184 -16.48 -2.03 -0.96
CA ALA A 184 -17.89 -1.70 -0.77
C ALA A 184 -18.06 -0.31 -0.14
N TYR A 185 -17.28 0.02 0.87
CA TYR A 185 -17.28 1.36 1.48
C TYR A 185 -16.79 2.44 0.52
N PHE A 186 -15.75 2.16 -0.27
CA PHE A 186 -15.27 3.06 -1.31
C PHE A 186 -16.40 3.45 -2.29
N TRP A 187 -17.13 2.47 -2.82
CA TRP A 187 -18.26 2.73 -3.73
C TRP A 187 -19.43 3.43 -3.04
N ALA A 188 -19.72 3.11 -1.78
CA ALA A 188 -20.73 3.82 -1.02
C ALA A 188 -20.38 5.31 -0.86
N VAL A 189 -19.12 5.62 -0.50
CA VAL A 189 -18.64 7.02 -0.39
C VAL A 189 -18.74 7.74 -1.72
N LEU A 190 -18.31 7.12 -2.83
CA LEU A 190 -18.42 7.70 -4.16
C LEU A 190 -19.87 7.97 -4.56
N TYR A 191 -20.77 7.02 -4.28
CA TYR A 191 -22.19 7.19 -4.53
C TYR A 191 -22.77 8.39 -3.77
N PHE A 192 -22.50 8.49 -2.47
CA PHE A 192 -22.97 9.61 -1.67
C PHE A 192 -22.35 10.94 -2.10
N ALA A 193 -21.07 10.97 -2.48
CA ALA A 193 -20.42 12.15 -2.99
C ALA A 193 -21.05 12.62 -4.32
N ALA A 194 -21.29 11.69 -5.25
CA ALA A 194 -21.96 11.97 -6.51
C ALA A 194 -23.39 12.44 -6.28
N TYR A 195 -24.14 11.79 -5.38
CA TYR A 195 -25.48 12.21 -5.01
C TYR A 195 -25.51 13.65 -4.47
N GLN A 196 -24.61 13.98 -3.56
CA GLN A 196 -24.50 15.34 -3.02
C GLN A 196 -24.10 16.35 -4.08
N PHE A 197 -23.22 16.00 -4.99
CA PHE A 197 -22.82 16.86 -6.09
C PHE A 197 -23.99 17.15 -7.05
N LEU A 198 -24.77 16.13 -7.39
CA LEU A 198 -25.86 16.24 -8.36
C LEU A 198 -27.13 16.86 -7.75
N TYR A 199 -27.44 16.56 -6.51
CA TYR A 199 -28.70 16.90 -5.88
C TYR A 199 -28.61 17.84 -4.67
N GLY A 200 -27.45 17.91 -4.02
CA GLY A 200 -27.23 18.72 -2.81
C GLY A 200 -27.36 20.23 -3.06
N GLN A 201 -27.05 20.69 -4.25
CA GLN A 201 -27.14 22.12 -4.61
C GLN A 201 -28.60 22.63 -4.82
N ARG A 202 -29.59 21.74 -4.78
CA ARG A 202 -31.01 22.14 -4.96
C ARG A 202 -31.71 22.50 -3.65
N ARG A 203 -31.01 22.52 -2.53
CA ARG A 203 -31.61 22.78 -1.19
C ARG A 203 -31.10 24.03 -0.48
N PHE A 204 -30.43 24.96 -1.21
CA PHE A 204 -30.05 26.27 -0.68
C PHE A 204 -30.44 27.37 -1.66
#